data_d2e6fcbf50d93925e823c6d8445b7f8f
#
_entry.id   d2e6fcbf50d93925e823c6d8445b7f8f
#
_cell.length_a   1.000
_cell.length_b   1.000
_cell.length_c   1.000
_cell.angle_alpha   90.00
_cell.angle_beta   90.00
_cell.angle_gamma   90.00
#
_symmetry.space_group_name_H-M   'P 1'
#
loop_
_entity.id
_entity.type
_entity.pdbx_description
1 polymer ?
#
loop_
_entity_poly.entity_id
_entity_poly.type
_entity_poly.pdbx_seq_one_letter_code
_entity_poly.pdbx_strand_id
1 'polypeptide(L)'
;MLKHWMIGFALAAGIVTAAAAQDLPKTQFKVIGLNSPTPVSIHDELPFWRKTIPEASKGAINADITPLDQMSIDDKTMLRLLKLGVMDFAGMDISKMAGDDPRFEACDLAGLTLDPDKARAACDAYRGVIDRQMQKNWNVKLLAFGGNTPQVFWCRDVVSGLAGLKGKKIRVFNNTMRDFLAGVGASAVSMAFAEVVPALSAGVVDCGVTGSLSGNTAGWAEVTKSIYPMSLGWSINVLAVNLDSWKRLDPKVQAFITEQTKVYEDKMWATVKTATSEADNCNSGIQPCTMGKLAKTTIVPVKPEETDTHKKLVEGAVLAGWAKRCGAECAKEWNDTVGKALGLKAPTP
;
A
#
# COMPACT_ATOMS: atom_id res chain seq x y z
N MET A 1 12.01 74.56 24.61
CA MET A 1 10.84 73.80 25.05
C MET A 1 10.70 72.59 24.13
N LEU A 2 11.30 71.42 24.48
CA LEU A 2 11.18 70.19 23.73
C LEU A 2 10.12 69.29 24.41
N LYS A 3 9.03 68.95 23.67
CA LYS A 3 8.03 67.98 24.11
C LYS A 3 8.46 66.61 23.69
N HIS A 4 8.74 65.70 24.64
CA HIS A 4 8.98 64.27 24.41
C HIS A 4 7.62 63.57 24.31
N TRP A 5 7.42 62.91 23.18
CA TRP A 5 6.34 61.94 23.00
C TRP A 5 6.85 60.54 23.29
N MET A 6 6.35 59.92 24.34
CA MET A 6 6.54 58.51 24.61
C MET A 6 5.48 57.73 23.88
N ILE A 7 5.94 56.89 22.96
CA ILE A 7 5.09 55.89 22.27
C ILE A 7 5.15 54.60 23.09
N GLY A 8 4.02 54.30 23.74
CA GLY A 8 3.89 53.03 24.48
C GLY A 8 3.66 51.86 23.50
N PHE A 9 4.61 50.92 23.49
CA PHE A 9 4.43 49.62 22.80
C PHE A 9 3.60 48.71 23.70
N ALA A 10 2.35 48.43 23.32
CA ALA A 10 1.52 47.40 23.94
C ALA A 10 1.97 46.01 23.37
N LEU A 11 2.67 45.25 24.21
CA LEU A 11 2.88 43.82 23.93
C LEU A 11 1.54 43.08 24.05
N ALA A 12 0.96 42.71 22.93
CA ALA A 12 -0.12 41.73 22.89
C ALA A 12 0.50 40.33 23.15
N ALA A 13 0.41 39.88 24.41
CA ALA A 13 0.70 38.50 24.75
C ALA A 13 -0.36 37.58 24.10
N GLY A 14 0.00 36.96 22.96
CA GLY A 14 -0.80 35.92 22.36
C GLY A 14 -0.89 34.74 23.32
N ILE A 15 -2.07 34.53 23.91
CA ILE A 15 -2.39 33.34 24.69
C ILE A 15 -2.43 32.19 23.68
N VAL A 16 -1.32 31.45 23.56
CA VAL A 16 -1.33 30.12 22.94
C VAL A 16 -2.18 29.25 23.86
N THR A 17 -3.45 29.08 23.56
CA THR A 17 -4.29 28.06 24.20
C THR A 17 -3.65 26.71 23.90
N ALA A 18 -2.88 26.15 24.86
CA ALA A 18 -2.54 24.76 24.87
C ALA A 18 -3.87 23.99 24.76
N ALA A 19 -4.06 23.26 23.64
CA ALA A 19 -5.20 22.38 23.50
C ALA A 19 -5.24 21.49 24.74
N ALA A 20 -6.28 21.66 25.54
CA ALA A 20 -6.48 20.86 26.74
C ALA A 20 -6.41 19.40 26.31
N ALA A 21 -5.52 18.63 26.92
CA ALA A 21 -5.41 17.19 26.70
C ALA A 21 -6.81 16.62 26.98
N GLN A 22 -7.55 16.29 25.92
CA GLN A 22 -8.89 15.74 26.04
C GLN A 22 -8.79 14.45 26.85
N ASP A 23 -9.57 14.35 27.93
CA ASP A 23 -9.74 13.09 28.64
C ASP A 23 -10.47 12.11 27.69
N LEU A 24 -9.69 11.25 27.08
CA LEU A 24 -10.18 10.19 26.19
C LEU A 24 -10.68 9.03 27.05
N PRO A 25 -11.85 8.46 26.76
CA PRO A 25 -12.32 7.26 27.44
C PRO A 25 -11.38 6.08 27.16
N LYS A 26 -11.19 5.22 28.18
CA LYS A 26 -10.40 4.00 27.99
C LYS A 26 -11.01 3.13 26.90
N THR A 27 -10.21 2.81 25.89
CA THR A 27 -10.64 2.07 24.72
C THR A 27 -9.59 1.03 24.35
N GLN A 28 -10.03 -0.19 24.07
CA GLN A 28 -9.19 -1.29 23.60
C GLN A 28 -9.69 -1.71 22.22
N PHE A 29 -8.78 -1.76 21.23
CA PHE A 29 -9.07 -2.19 19.87
C PHE A 29 -8.49 -3.57 19.59
N LYS A 30 -9.20 -4.34 18.78
CA LYS A 30 -8.71 -5.56 18.15
C LYS A 30 -8.34 -5.25 16.70
N VAL A 31 -7.08 -5.47 16.34
CA VAL A 31 -6.52 -5.10 15.02
C VAL A 31 -5.88 -6.33 14.37
N ILE A 32 -6.18 -6.57 13.09
CA ILE A 32 -5.37 -7.46 12.27
C ILE A 32 -4.53 -6.57 11.33
N GLY A 33 -3.22 -6.70 11.43
CA GLY A 33 -2.27 -5.88 10.69
C GLY A 33 -1.81 -6.51 9.37
N LEU A 34 -0.98 -5.78 8.66
CA LEU A 34 -0.28 -6.22 7.45
C LEU A 34 0.66 -7.40 7.74
N ASN A 35 1.19 -8.02 6.69
CA ASN A 35 2.23 -9.05 6.84
C ASN A 35 3.47 -8.48 7.54
N SER A 36 3.90 -9.12 8.63
CA SER A 36 4.94 -8.63 9.54
C SER A 36 6.29 -8.33 8.89
N PRO A 37 6.77 -9.05 7.86
CA PRO A 37 8.08 -8.79 7.28
C PRO A 37 8.10 -7.64 6.27
N THR A 38 6.99 -6.95 6.03
CA THR A 38 6.99 -5.81 5.09
C THR A 38 7.50 -4.53 5.73
N PRO A 39 8.23 -3.64 5.00
CA PRO A 39 8.72 -2.39 5.56
C PRO A 39 7.64 -1.53 6.20
N VAL A 40 6.46 -1.42 5.58
CA VAL A 40 5.33 -0.66 6.12
C VAL A 40 4.82 -1.24 7.44
N SER A 41 4.78 -2.57 7.57
CA SER A 41 4.42 -3.20 8.85
C SER A 41 5.46 -2.90 9.93
N ILE A 42 6.75 -3.08 9.61
CA ILE A 42 7.85 -2.91 10.56
C ILE A 42 8.00 -1.45 11.03
N HIS A 43 7.99 -0.51 10.10
CA HIS A 43 8.35 0.88 10.38
C HIS A 43 7.16 1.80 10.66
N ASP A 44 5.95 1.40 10.26
CA ASP A 44 4.76 2.24 10.37
C ASP A 44 3.63 1.60 11.16
N GLU A 45 3.06 0.46 10.72
CA GLU A 45 1.82 -0.06 11.30
C GLU A 45 1.99 -0.59 12.73
N LEU A 46 2.99 -1.45 12.96
CA LEU A 46 3.24 -1.99 14.30
C LEU A 46 3.63 -0.90 15.30
N PRO A 47 4.53 0.05 14.96
CA PRO A 47 4.80 1.20 15.82
C PRO A 47 3.59 2.12 16.04
N PHE A 48 2.73 2.32 15.03
CA PHE A 48 1.51 3.11 15.16
C PHE A 48 0.60 2.56 16.26
N TRP A 49 0.27 1.28 16.20
CA TRP A 49 -0.65 0.67 17.15
C TRP A 49 -0.02 0.36 18.52
N ARG A 50 1.26 -0.05 18.55
CA ARG A 50 1.92 -0.48 19.79
C ARG A 50 2.55 0.67 20.60
N LYS A 51 2.84 1.79 19.93
CA LYS A 51 3.56 2.91 20.56
C LYS A 51 2.84 4.24 20.35
N THR A 52 2.65 4.68 19.09
CA THR A 52 2.15 6.02 18.78
C THR A 52 0.76 6.27 19.39
N ILE A 53 -0.20 5.37 19.19
CA ILE A 53 -1.56 5.50 19.72
C ILE A 53 -1.58 5.50 21.26
N PRO A 54 -0.94 4.56 21.97
CA PRO A 54 -0.86 4.60 23.43
C PRO A 54 -0.20 5.88 23.97
N GLU A 55 0.93 6.27 23.42
CA GLU A 55 1.66 7.47 23.87
C GLU A 55 0.84 8.75 23.64
N ALA A 56 0.30 8.95 22.44
CA ALA A 56 -0.50 10.12 22.09
C ALA A 56 -1.80 10.22 22.88
N SER A 57 -2.40 9.09 23.25
CA SER A 57 -3.61 9.01 24.09
C SER A 57 -3.31 8.98 25.59
N LYS A 58 -2.05 9.08 26.00
CA LYS A 58 -1.62 8.92 27.42
C LYS A 58 -2.10 7.60 28.04
N GLY A 59 -2.11 6.52 27.27
CA GLY A 59 -2.56 5.20 27.69
C GLY A 59 -4.07 5.00 27.73
N ALA A 60 -4.85 5.97 27.29
CA ALA A 60 -6.31 5.82 27.22
C ALA A 60 -6.75 4.86 26.10
N ILE A 61 -6.06 4.88 24.96
CA ILE A 61 -6.35 4.03 23.81
C ILE A 61 -5.22 3.03 23.61
N ASN A 62 -5.55 1.75 23.53
CA ASN A 62 -4.63 0.65 23.28
C ASN A 62 -5.17 -0.26 22.18
N ALA A 63 -4.30 -1.05 21.56
CA ALA A 63 -4.67 -2.00 20.52
C ALA A 63 -3.95 -3.34 20.73
N ASP A 64 -4.71 -4.42 20.56
CA ASP A 64 -4.16 -5.76 20.38
C ASP A 64 -4.02 -6.02 18.88
N ILE A 65 -2.80 -5.82 18.35
CA ILE A 65 -2.52 -6.00 16.94
C ILE A 65 -1.76 -7.31 16.70
N THR A 66 -2.34 -8.15 15.83
CA THR A 66 -1.73 -9.37 15.32
C THR A 66 -1.49 -9.23 13.82
N PRO A 67 -0.24 -9.37 13.32
CA PRO A 67 0.04 -9.42 11.89
C PRO A 67 -0.66 -10.59 11.19
N LEU A 68 -1.08 -10.37 9.95
CA LEU A 68 -1.85 -11.32 9.14
C LEU A 68 -1.15 -12.67 8.95
N ASP A 69 0.16 -12.66 8.70
CA ASP A 69 0.98 -13.85 8.48
C ASP A 69 1.12 -14.74 9.75
N GLN A 70 0.75 -14.23 10.92
CA GLN A 70 0.68 -14.99 12.18
C GLN A 70 -0.70 -15.61 12.41
N MET A 71 -1.64 -15.39 11.50
CA MET A 71 -2.99 -15.91 11.54
C MET A 71 -3.22 -16.81 10.33
N SER A 72 -3.86 -17.96 10.52
CA SER A 72 -4.23 -18.85 9.41
C SER A 72 -5.43 -18.31 8.61
N ILE A 73 -5.32 -17.06 8.13
CA ILE A 73 -6.39 -16.33 7.41
C ILE A 73 -5.89 -16.02 6.00
N ASP A 74 -6.71 -16.33 4.99
CA ASP A 74 -6.49 -15.87 3.62
C ASP A 74 -6.71 -14.36 3.56
N ASP A 75 -5.70 -13.62 3.11
CA ASP A 75 -5.73 -12.16 3.00
C ASP A 75 -6.87 -11.63 2.11
N LYS A 76 -7.35 -12.41 1.15
CA LYS A 76 -8.54 -12.10 0.33
C LYS A 76 -9.84 -12.04 1.13
N THR A 77 -9.88 -12.61 2.34
CA THR A 77 -11.08 -12.62 3.19
C THR A 77 -11.12 -11.47 4.19
N MET A 78 -10.06 -10.68 4.30
CA MET A 78 -9.91 -9.64 5.32
C MET A 78 -11.07 -8.65 5.35
N LEU A 79 -11.52 -8.17 4.19
CA LEU A 79 -12.64 -7.23 4.10
C LEU A 79 -13.95 -7.84 4.62
N ARG A 80 -14.17 -9.14 4.37
CA ARG A 80 -15.36 -9.87 4.85
C ARG A 80 -15.31 -10.08 6.37
N LEU A 81 -14.15 -10.40 6.92
CA LEU A 81 -13.97 -10.56 8.35
C LEU A 81 -14.13 -9.23 9.08
N LEU A 82 -13.62 -8.14 8.52
CA LEU A 82 -13.82 -6.80 9.05
C LEU A 82 -15.30 -6.40 9.01
N LYS A 83 -16.01 -6.70 7.91
CA LYS A 83 -17.47 -6.51 7.79
C LYS A 83 -18.23 -7.19 8.92
N LEU A 84 -17.83 -8.41 9.28
CA LEU A 84 -18.48 -9.21 10.33
C LEU A 84 -18.10 -8.77 11.75
N GLY A 85 -17.20 -7.80 11.91
CA GLY A 85 -16.76 -7.33 13.23
C GLY A 85 -15.87 -8.32 13.98
N VAL A 86 -15.16 -9.22 13.27
CA VAL A 86 -14.18 -10.14 13.88
C VAL A 86 -13.02 -9.37 14.50
N MET A 87 -12.68 -8.21 13.91
CA MET A 87 -11.78 -7.19 14.42
C MET A 87 -12.42 -5.80 14.27
N ASP A 88 -11.91 -4.83 15.02
CA ASP A 88 -12.33 -3.43 14.89
C ASP A 88 -11.67 -2.75 13.71
N PHE A 89 -10.34 -2.91 13.56
CA PHE A 89 -9.53 -2.34 12.50
C PHE A 89 -8.77 -3.42 11.74
N ALA A 90 -8.48 -3.14 10.47
CA ALA A 90 -7.60 -3.97 9.66
C ALA A 90 -6.67 -3.14 8.78
N GLY A 91 -5.38 -3.53 8.76
CA GLY A 91 -4.44 -3.18 7.72
C GLY A 91 -4.50 -4.25 6.62
N MET A 92 -4.69 -3.86 5.35
CA MET A 92 -4.81 -4.82 4.26
C MET A 92 -4.39 -4.23 2.91
N ASP A 93 -3.81 -5.07 2.03
CA ASP A 93 -3.64 -4.73 0.62
C ASP A 93 -5.00 -4.84 -0.08
N ILE A 94 -5.56 -3.69 -0.43
CA ILE A 94 -6.93 -3.62 -0.93
C ILE A 94 -7.09 -4.32 -2.30
N SER A 95 -6.03 -4.37 -3.12
CA SER A 95 -6.10 -4.99 -4.46
C SER A 95 -6.36 -6.50 -4.41
N LYS A 96 -6.07 -7.16 -3.29
CA LYS A 96 -6.33 -8.59 -3.10
C LYS A 96 -7.81 -8.92 -3.00
N MET A 97 -8.64 -7.94 -2.63
CA MET A 97 -10.10 -8.06 -2.60
C MET A 97 -10.78 -7.68 -3.92
N ALA A 98 -10.02 -7.43 -4.98
CA ALA A 98 -10.56 -7.05 -6.29
C ALA A 98 -11.41 -8.15 -6.98
N GLY A 99 -11.35 -9.38 -6.49
CA GLY A 99 -12.30 -10.44 -6.86
C GLY A 99 -13.73 -10.15 -6.41
N ASP A 100 -13.90 -9.39 -5.33
CA ASP A 100 -15.19 -8.98 -4.80
C ASP A 100 -15.69 -7.67 -5.45
N ASP A 101 -14.78 -6.72 -5.72
CA ASP A 101 -15.08 -5.48 -6.45
C ASP A 101 -13.82 -4.98 -7.18
N PRO A 102 -13.82 -4.94 -8.54
CA PRO A 102 -12.68 -4.46 -9.33
C PRO A 102 -12.24 -3.03 -9.03
N ARG A 103 -13.06 -2.21 -8.36
CA ARG A 103 -12.69 -0.87 -7.91
C ARG A 103 -11.54 -0.88 -6.93
N PHE A 104 -11.31 -1.99 -6.21
CA PHE A 104 -10.23 -2.11 -5.24
C PHE A 104 -8.82 -2.19 -5.85
N GLU A 105 -8.70 -2.41 -7.17
CA GLU A 105 -7.43 -2.25 -7.90
C GLU A 105 -7.25 -0.86 -8.52
N ALA A 106 -8.30 -0.06 -8.60
CA ALA A 106 -8.45 1.07 -9.51
C ALA A 106 -7.38 2.17 -9.38
N CYS A 107 -6.85 2.44 -8.19
CA CYS A 107 -5.83 3.48 -8.02
C CYS A 107 -4.40 2.98 -8.19
N ASP A 108 -4.19 1.65 -8.26
CA ASP A 108 -2.87 1.02 -8.42
C ASP A 108 -2.94 -0.17 -9.41
N LEU A 109 -3.47 0.07 -10.60
CA LEU A 109 -3.43 -0.92 -11.68
C LEU A 109 -1.97 -1.24 -12.02
N ALA A 110 -1.69 -2.50 -12.38
CA ALA A 110 -0.31 -2.95 -12.62
C ALA A 110 0.44 -2.04 -13.61
N GLY A 111 1.50 -1.40 -13.13
CA GLY A 111 2.34 -0.49 -13.91
C GLY A 111 1.75 0.90 -14.18
N LEU A 112 0.61 1.24 -13.60
CA LEU A 112 -0.09 2.52 -13.83
C LEU A 112 0.78 3.75 -13.51
N THR A 113 1.51 3.69 -12.40
CA THR A 113 2.42 4.76 -11.98
C THR A 113 3.78 4.20 -11.60
N LEU A 114 4.85 4.95 -11.95
CA LEU A 114 6.24 4.61 -11.63
C LEU A 114 6.83 5.54 -10.57
N ASP A 115 6.03 6.45 -10.03
CA ASP A 115 6.40 7.47 -9.07
C ASP A 115 5.45 7.43 -7.87
N PRO A 116 5.95 7.42 -6.62
CA PRO A 116 5.12 7.26 -5.42
C PRO A 116 4.18 8.45 -5.18
N ASP A 117 4.57 9.67 -5.59
CA ASP A 117 3.70 10.83 -5.45
C ASP A 117 2.52 10.77 -6.42
N LYS A 118 2.74 10.26 -7.65
CA LYS A 118 1.67 9.98 -8.60
C LYS A 118 0.75 8.85 -8.12
N ALA A 119 1.30 7.81 -7.50
CA ALA A 119 0.51 6.74 -6.89
C ALA A 119 -0.38 7.29 -5.77
N ARG A 120 0.19 8.11 -4.87
CA ARG A 120 -0.57 8.79 -3.82
C ARG A 120 -1.67 9.66 -4.43
N ALA A 121 -1.37 10.49 -5.40
CA ALA A 121 -2.35 11.37 -6.06
C ALA A 121 -3.49 10.58 -6.73
N ALA A 122 -3.19 9.44 -7.36
CA ALA A 122 -4.19 8.54 -7.94
C ALA A 122 -5.14 7.98 -6.88
N CYS A 123 -4.60 7.48 -5.76
CA CYS A 123 -5.41 6.93 -4.67
C CYS A 123 -6.21 8.02 -3.94
N ASP A 124 -5.64 9.21 -3.74
CA ASP A 124 -6.36 10.35 -3.16
C ASP A 124 -7.53 10.79 -4.05
N ALA A 125 -7.35 10.82 -5.36
CA ALA A 125 -8.42 11.13 -6.33
C ALA A 125 -9.56 10.08 -6.30
N TYR A 126 -9.24 8.82 -5.96
CA TYR A 126 -10.19 7.71 -5.92
C TYR A 126 -10.71 7.39 -4.51
N ARG A 127 -10.19 8.04 -3.47
CA ARG A 127 -10.53 7.80 -2.06
C ARG A 127 -12.02 7.79 -1.79
N GLY A 128 -12.74 8.80 -2.29
CA GLY A 128 -14.18 8.91 -2.09
C GLY A 128 -14.99 7.78 -2.73
N VAL A 129 -14.51 7.22 -3.83
CA VAL A 129 -15.13 6.05 -4.49
C VAL A 129 -14.95 4.81 -3.62
N ILE A 130 -13.72 4.53 -3.20
CA ILE A 130 -13.41 3.36 -2.35
C ILE A 130 -14.18 3.43 -1.03
N ASP A 131 -14.16 4.58 -0.34
CA ASP A 131 -14.84 4.72 0.96
C ASP A 131 -16.36 4.52 0.82
N ARG A 132 -17.00 5.10 -0.21
CA ARG A 132 -18.43 4.87 -0.47
C ARG A 132 -18.75 3.40 -0.73
N GLN A 133 -17.93 2.70 -1.52
CA GLN A 133 -18.13 1.28 -1.82
C GLN A 133 -17.92 0.41 -0.57
N MET A 134 -16.89 0.69 0.21
CA MET A 134 -16.63 0.00 1.48
C MET A 134 -17.79 0.19 2.47
N GLN A 135 -18.28 1.42 2.64
CA GLN A 135 -19.38 1.68 3.57
C GLN A 135 -20.68 1.03 3.10
N LYS A 136 -21.02 1.17 1.81
CA LYS A 136 -22.28 0.68 1.24
C LYS A 136 -22.38 -0.85 1.23
N ASN A 137 -21.31 -1.52 0.80
CA ASN A 137 -21.37 -2.96 0.50
C ASN A 137 -20.73 -3.82 1.60
N TRP A 138 -19.83 -3.23 2.40
CA TRP A 138 -18.97 -3.98 3.31
C TRP A 138 -19.10 -3.56 4.78
N ASN A 139 -19.89 -2.54 5.11
CA ASN A 139 -19.99 -2.00 6.48
C ASN A 139 -18.60 -1.63 7.06
N VAL A 140 -17.72 -1.06 6.21
CA VAL A 140 -16.34 -0.70 6.52
C VAL A 140 -16.09 0.74 6.12
N LYS A 141 -15.37 1.47 6.97
CA LYS A 141 -14.92 2.85 6.71
C LYS A 141 -13.42 2.86 6.42
N LEU A 142 -13.02 3.52 5.35
CA LEU A 142 -11.63 3.78 5.02
C LEU A 142 -11.08 4.92 5.89
N LEU A 143 -9.88 4.74 6.44
CA LEU A 143 -9.20 5.75 7.27
C LEU A 143 -7.92 6.28 6.63
N ALA A 144 -7.08 5.40 6.05
CA ALA A 144 -5.82 5.79 5.45
C ALA A 144 -5.45 4.93 4.24
N PHE A 145 -4.66 5.50 3.33
CA PHE A 145 -3.94 4.80 2.27
C PHE A 145 -2.44 4.83 2.52
N GLY A 146 -1.75 3.77 2.10
CA GLY A 146 -0.29 3.75 2.05
C GLY A 146 0.18 2.79 0.97
N GLY A 147 1.40 2.99 0.47
CA GLY A 147 2.02 2.09 -0.50
C GLY A 147 3.06 1.18 0.15
N ASN A 148 3.50 0.18 -0.62
CA ASN A 148 4.77 -0.51 -0.41
C ASN A 148 5.83 0.03 -1.37
N THR A 149 7.04 -0.56 -1.38
CA THR A 149 8.03 -0.28 -2.42
C THR A 149 7.56 -0.80 -3.78
N PRO A 150 8.12 -0.32 -4.91
CA PRO A 150 7.72 -0.77 -6.25
C PRO A 150 7.66 -2.29 -6.35
N GLN A 151 6.56 -2.80 -6.89
CA GLN A 151 6.35 -4.23 -7.09
C GLN A 151 7.15 -4.69 -8.30
N VAL A 152 8.18 -5.50 -8.07
CA VAL A 152 9.18 -5.91 -9.05
C VAL A 152 9.25 -7.43 -9.16
N PHE A 153 9.93 -7.93 -10.20
CA PHE A 153 10.10 -9.35 -10.41
C PHE A 153 11.32 -9.87 -9.68
N TRP A 154 11.13 -10.83 -8.78
CA TRP A 154 12.14 -11.61 -8.09
C TRP A 154 12.24 -12.98 -8.74
N CYS A 155 13.35 -13.31 -9.38
CA CYS A 155 13.49 -14.52 -10.19
C CYS A 155 14.56 -15.46 -9.67
N ARG A 156 14.28 -16.77 -9.72
CA ARG A 156 15.22 -17.84 -9.31
C ARG A 156 16.49 -17.84 -10.17
N ASP A 157 16.37 -17.47 -11.43
CA ASP A 157 17.47 -17.34 -12.37
C ASP A 157 17.57 -15.90 -12.90
N VAL A 158 18.72 -15.55 -13.45
CA VAL A 158 18.92 -14.24 -14.07
C VAL A 158 18.07 -14.15 -15.33
N VAL A 159 17.17 -13.18 -15.40
CA VAL A 159 16.35 -12.92 -16.59
C VAL A 159 17.04 -11.89 -17.50
N SER A 160 16.72 -11.91 -18.79
CA SER A 160 17.32 -10.99 -19.79
C SER A 160 16.47 -9.74 -20.03
N GLY A 161 15.71 -9.29 -19.03
CA GLY A 161 14.75 -8.19 -19.14
C GLY A 161 13.33 -8.71 -19.39
N LEU A 162 12.46 -7.84 -19.93
CA LEU A 162 11.03 -8.14 -20.13
C LEU A 162 10.79 -9.38 -21.00
N ALA A 163 11.55 -9.51 -22.09
CA ALA A 163 11.45 -10.68 -23.00
C ALA A 163 11.79 -12.00 -22.30
N GLY A 164 12.68 -11.97 -21.29
CA GLY A 164 13.06 -13.12 -20.49
C GLY A 164 11.97 -13.64 -19.55
N LEU A 165 10.85 -12.93 -19.41
CA LEU A 165 9.68 -13.36 -18.63
C LEU A 165 8.74 -14.27 -19.43
N LYS A 166 8.82 -14.28 -20.77
CA LYS A 166 7.96 -15.10 -21.63
C LYS A 166 8.07 -16.57 -21.28
N GLY A 167 6.92 -17.23 -21.13
CA GLY A 167 6.81 -18.65 -20.80
C GLY A 167 7.07 -19.00 -19.32
N LYS A 168 7.52 -18.05 -18.49
CA LYS A 168 7.75 -18.28 -17.06
C LYS A 168 6.46 -18.36 -16.27
N LYS A 169 6.49 -19.16 -15.20
CA LYS A 169 5.45 -19.17 -14.16
C LYS A 169 5.79 -18.13 -13.11
N ILE A 170 4.95 -17.12 -13.00
CA ILE A 170 5.22 -15.96 -12.14
C ILE A 170 4.11 -15.79 -11.12
N ARG A 171 4.48 -15.76 -9.83
CA ARG A 171 3.53 -15.50 -8.76
C ARG A 171 3.09 -14.03 -8.78
N VAL A 172 1.80 -13.81 -8.74
CA VAL A 172 1.14 -12.51 -8.58
C VAL A 172 0.05 -12.59 -7.50
N PHE A 173 -0.47 -11.44 -7.08
CA PHE A 173 -1.48 -11.37 -6.01
C PHE A 173 -2.76 -10.63 -6.40
N ASN A 174 -2.82 -10.02 -7.59
CA ASN A 174 -4.01 -9.36 -8.09
C ASN A 174 -4.27 -9.62 -9.60
N ASN A 175 -5.42 -9.16 -10.09
CA ASN A 175 -5.85 -9.45 -11.45
C ASN A 175 -5.13 -8.61 -12.50
N THR A 176 -4.81 -7.34 -12.20
CA THR A 176 -4.14 -6.46 -13.16
C THR A 176 -2.69 -6.86 -13.41
N MET A 177 -1.99 -7.44 -12.43
CA MET A 177 -0.70 -8.10 -12.66
C MET A 177 -0.85 -9.33 -13.57
N ARG A 178 -1.95 -10.09 -13.46
CA ARG A 178 -2.26 -11.19 -14.37
C ARG A 178 -2.45 -10.71 -15.80
N ASP A 179 -3.17 -9.59 -15.99
CA ASP A 179 -3.37 -8.98 -17.31
C ASP A 179 -2.03 -8.55 -17.93
N PHE A 180 -1.14 -7.93 -17.13
CA PHE A 180 0.19 -7.55 -17.57
C PHE A 180 1.00 -8.77 -18.01
N LEU A 181 1.04 -9.85 -17.20
CA LEU A 181 1.77 -11.07 -17.53
C LEU A 181 1.23 -11.77 -18.77
N ALA A 182 -0.09 -11.76 -18.98
CA ALA A 182 -0.68 -12.29 -20.20
C ALA A 182 -0.18 -11.55 -21.43
N GLY A 183 -0.06 -10.22 -21.35
CA GLY A 183 0.52 -9.39 -22.42
C GLY A 183 2.01 -9.66 -22.70
N VAL A 184 2.76 -10.10 -21.70
CA VAL A 184 4.17 -10.52 -21.84
C VAL A 184 4.29 -11.97 -22.36
N GLY A 185 3.23 -12.77 -22.29
CA GLY A 185 3.24 -14.21 -22.60
C GLY A 185 3.79 -15.06 -21.46
N ALA A 186 3.68 -14.61 -20.22
CA ALA A 186 4.02 -15.36 -19.01
C ALA A 186 2.74 -15.95 -18.36
N SER A 187 2.91 -16.98 -17.53
CA SER A 187 1.83 -17.64 -16.80
C SER A 187 1.74 -17.10 -15.37
N ALA A 188 0.60 -16.54 -15.01
CA ALA A 188 0.35 -16.01 -13.67
C ALA A 188 -0.14 -17.11 -12.72
N VAL A 189 0.49 -17.19 -11.54
CA VAL A 189 0.10 -18.09 -10.43
C VAL A 189 -0.29 -17.25 -9.23
N SER A 190 -1.51 -17.42 -8.71
CA SER A 190 -1.97 -16.74 -7.50
C SER A 190 -1.65 -17.58 -6.28
N MET A 191 -0.94 -17.00 -5.30
CA MET A 191 -0.70 -17.63 -3.99
C MET A 191 -0.46 -16.57 -2.91
N ALA A 192 -0.69 -16.93 -1.65
CA ALA A 192 -0.48 -16.05 -0.51
C ALA A 192 1.00 -15.67 -0.36
N PHE A 193 1.26 -14.52 0.29
CA PHE A 193 2.62 -13.97 0.42
C PHE A 193 3.57 -14.94 1.15
N ALA A 194 3.11 -15.55 2.23
CA ALA A 194 3.91 -16.50 3.02
C ALA A 194 4.29 -17.80 2.29
N GLU A 195 3.54 -18.16 1.23
CA GLU A 195 3.78 -19.38 0.45
C GLU A 195 4.86 -19.19 -0.63
N VAL A 196 5.28 -17.95 -0.91
CA VAL A 196 6.11 -17.67 -2.09
C VAL A 196 7.56 -18.15 -1.93
N VAL A 197 8.17 -17.95 -0.75
CA VAL A 197 9.55 -18.42 -0.51
C VAL A 197 9.66 -19.94 -0.68
N PRO A 198 8.80 -20.77 -0.06
CA PRO A 198 8.77 -22.21 -0.33
C PRO A 198 8.53 -22.55 -1.82
N ALA A 199 7.63 -21.85 -2.49
CA ALA A 199 7.30 -22.09 -3.90
C ALA A 199 8.46 -21.76 -4.85
N LEU A 200 9.16 -20.64 -4.61
CA LEU A 200 10.40 -20.29 -5.33
C LEU A 200 11.50 -21.31 -5.07
N SER A 201 11.72 -21.67 -3.80
CA SER A 201 12.74 -22.67 -3.44
C SER A 201 12.49 -24.03 -4.13
N ALA A 202 11.26 -24.50 -4.13
CA ALA A 202 10.86 -25.76 -4.74
C ALA A 202 10.73 -25.72 -6.29
N GLY A 203 10.81 -24.53 -6.91
CA GLY A 203 10.65 -24.38 -8.37
C GLY A 203 9.21 -24.51 -8.86
N VAL A 204 8.23 -24.34 -7.99
CA VAL A 204 6.80 -24.29 -8.37
C VAL A 204 6.52 -23.06 -9.23
N VAL A 205 7.20 -21.95 -8.95
CA VAL A 205 7.23 -20.72 -9.75
C VAL A 205 8.67 -20.34 -10.08
N ASP A 206 8.85 -19.70 -11.24
CA ASP A 206 10.17 -19.22 -11.70
C ASP A 206 10.51 -17.86 -11.11
N CYS A 207 9.50 -17.02 -10.95
CA CYS A 207 9.60 -15.69 -10.37
C CYS A 207 8.38 -15.41 -9.46
N GLY A 208 8.51 -14.38 -8.64
CA GLY A 208 7.40 -13.79 -7.91
C GLY A 208 7.41 -12.27 -8.02
N VAL A 209 6.24 -11.64 -7.95
CA VAL A 209 6.11 -10.18 -7.87
C VAL A 209 5.88 -9.78 -6.42
N THR A 210 6.72 -8.88 -5.92
CA THR A 210 6.56 -8.21 -4.63
C THR A 210 7.39 -6.92 -4.58
N GLY A 211 7.21 -6.12 -3.52
CA GLY A 211 7.98 -4.90 -3.30
C GLY A 211 9.49 -5.13 -3.32
N SER A 212 10.24 -4.21 -3.92
CA SER A 212 11.69 -4.30 -4.03
C SER A 212 12.41 -4.45 -2.68
N LEU A 213 11.89 -3.84 -1.61
CA LEU A 213 12.39 -4.05 -0.26
C LEU A 213 11.58 -5.10 0.53
N SER A 214 10.28 -5.28 0.22
CA SER A 214 9.47 -6.30 0.87
C SER A 214 9.97 -7.72 0.61
N GLY A 215 10.45 -8.00 -0.61
CA GLY A 215 11.09 -9.27 -0.93
C GLY A 215 12.39 -9.48 -0.14
N ASN A 216 13.18 -8.41 0.02
CA ASN A 216 14.41 -8.44 0.82
C ASN A 216 14.13 -8.81 2.28
N THR A 217 13.24 -8.05 2.93
CA THR A 217 12.92 -8.24 4.36
C THR A 217 12.22 -9.56 4.64
N ALA A 218 11.47 -10.10 3.65
CA ALA A 218 10.77 -11.38 3.75
C ALA A 218 11.61 -12.60 3.30
N GLY A 219 12.90 -12.43 3.01
CA GLY A 219 13.81 -13.54 2.69
C GLY A 219 13.76 -14.04 1.26
N TRP A 220 13.10 -13.32 0.33
CA TRP A 220 13.06 -13.75 -1.08
C TRP A 220 14.45 -13.72 -1.74
N ALA A 221 15.32 -12.83 -1.27
CA ALA A 221 16.72 -12.77 -1.73
C ALA A 221 17.52 -14.08 -1.49
N GLU A 222 17.08 -14.91 -0.54
CA GLU A 222 17.75 -16.18 -0.21
C GLU A 222 17.45 -17.28 -1.25
N VAL A 223 16.35 -17.14 -2.00
CA VAL A 223 15.85 -18.14 -2.95
C VAL A 223 15.77 -17.61 -4.40
N THR A 224 16.23 -16.38 -4.64
CA THR A 224 16.27 -15.77 -5.97
C THR A 224 17.66 -15.26 -6.31
N LYS A 225 18.00 -15.22 -7.60
CA LYS A 225 19.30 -14.76 -8.09
C LYS A 225 19.23 -13.37 -8.72
N SER A 226 18.05 -12.95 -9.17
CA SER A 226 17.90 -11.66 -9.81
C SER A 226 16.59 -10.94 -9.45
N ILE A 227 16.67 -9.62 -9.51
CA ILE A 227 15.55 -8.70 -9.51
C ILE A 227 15.51 -8.02 -10.88
N TYR A 228 14.35 -8.06 -11.53
CA TYR A 228 14.06 -7.21 -12.67
C TYR A 228 13.12 -6.09 -12.24
N PRO A 229 13.61 -4.83 -12.14
CA PRO A 229 12.94 -3.75 -11.43
C PRO A 229 11.88 -3.01 -12.27
N MET A 230 11.30 -3.67 -13.28
CA MET A 230 10.12 -3.14 -13.97
C MET A 230 8.94 -3.14 -13.00
N SER A 231 8.48 -1.95 -12.63
CA SER A 231 7.46 -1.79 -11.61
C SER A 231 6.06 -2.16 -12.11
N LEU A 232 5.36 -2.98 -11.30
CA LEU A 232 3.95 -3.32 -11.47
C LEU A 232 3.06 -2.66 -10.40
N GLY A 233 3.38 -1.44 -9.98
CA GLY A 233 2.62 -0.69 -8.99
C GLY A 233 3.24 -0.69 -7.60
N TRP A 234 2.46 -0.33 -6.59
CA TRP A 234 2.90 0.00 -5.24
C TRP A 234 2.28 -0.88 -4.15
N SER A 235 1.36 -1.79 -4.52
CA SER A 235 0.62 -2.64 -3.56
C SER A 235 0.01 -1.79 -2.45
N ILE A 236 -1.10 -1.12 -2.79
CA ILE A 236 -1.72 -0.13 -1.90
C ILE A 236 -2.38 -0.81 -0.70
N ASN A 237 -1.90 -0.42 0.47
CA ASN A 237 -2.47 -0.79 1.74
C ASN A 237 -3.51 0.24 2.18
N VAL A 238 -4.53 -0.24 2.86
CA VAL A 238 -5.50 0.60 3.55
C VAL A 238 -5.51 0.27 5.04
N LEU A 239 -5.71 1.30 5.87
CA LEU A 239 -6.22 1.12 7.22
C LEU A 239 -7.72 1.37 7.18
N ALA A 240 -8.49 0.39 7.59
CA ALA A 240 -9.94 0.44 7.59
C ALA A 240 -10.52 -0.01 8.93
N VAL A 241 -11.74 0.42 9.23
CA VAL A 241 -12.45 0.12 10.48
C VAL A 241 -13.85 -0.43 10.17
N ASN A 242 -14.31 -1.40 10.96
CA ASN A 242 -15.70 -1.82 10.93
C ASN A 242 -16.61 -0.62 11.24
N LEU A 243 -17.59 -0.33 10.36
CA LEU A 243 -18.40 0.87 10.47
C LEU A 243 -19.28 0.91 11.71
N ASP A 244 -19.77 -0.23 12.17
CA ASP A 244 -20.56 -0.30 13.40
C ASP A 244 -19.68 -0.13 14.64
N SER A 245 -18.46 -0.73 14.66
CA SER A 245 -17.48 -0.45 15.71
C SER A 245 -17.15 1.05 15.74
N TRP A 246 -16.91 1.66 14.58
CA TRP A 246 -16.65 3.10 14.47
C TRP A 246 -17.77 3.97 15.04
N LYS A 247 -19.03 3.67 14.68
CA LYS A 247 -20.21 4.43 15.13
C LYS A 247 -20.46 4.33 16.64
N ARG A 248 -19.99 3.27 17.28
CA ARG A 248 -20.12 3.08 18.75
C ARG A 248 -19.04 3.82 19.53
N LEU A 249 -17.97 4.29 18.89
CA LEU A 249 -16.91 5.04 19.57
C LEU A 249 -17.40 6.41 20.03
N ASP A 250 -16.89 6.84 21.18
CA ASP A 250 -17.05 8.22 21.64
C ASP A 250 -16.55 9.19 20.55
N PRO A 251 -17.25 10.29 20.26
CA PRO A 251 -16.83 11.26 19.25
C PRO A 251 -15.41 11.81 19.44
N LYS A 252 -14.92 11.89 20.70
CA LYS A 252 -13.53 12.29 20.99
C LYS A 252 -12.53 11.24 20.51
N VAL A 253 -12.86 9.94 20.67
CA VAL A 253 -12.03 8.84 20.17
C VAL A 253 -12.03 8.82 18.64
N GLN A 254 -13.19 9.03 18.01
CA GLN A 254 -13.27 9.14 16.54
C GLN A 254 -12.41 10.28 16.02
N ALA A 255 -12.48 11.46 16.62
CA ALA A 255 -11.69 12.63 16.25
C ALA A 255 -10.19 12.36 16.41
N PHE A 256 -9.79 11.79 17.57
CA PHE A 256 -8.41 11.42 17.85
C PHE A 256 -7.86 10.41 16.81
N ILE A 257 -8.57 9.32 16.57
CA ILE A 257 -8.14 8.31 15.57
C ILE A 257 -8.06 8.92 14.17
N THR A 258 -9.03 9.78 13.80
CA THR A 258 -9.02 10.47 12.49
C THR A 258 -7.79 11.36 12.33
N GLU A 259 -7.38 12.07 13.38
CA GLU A 259 -6.17 12.91 13.36
C GLU A 259 -4.90 12.02 13.26
N GLN A 260 -4.80 11.01 14.12
CA GLN A 260 -3.64 10.13 14.14
C GLN A 260 -3.47 9.34 12.84
N THR A 261 -4.57 8.95 12.18
CA THR A 261 -4.49 8.23 10.89
C THR A 261 -4.02 9.10 9.73
N LYS A 262 -4.22 10.43 9.77
CA LYS A 262 -3.61 11.34 8.79
C LYS A 262 -2.09 11.38 8.92
N VAL A 263 -1.59 11.51 10.15
CA VAL A 263 -0.14 11.48 10.43
C VAL A 263 0.46 10.12 10.03
N TYR A 264 -0.26 9.04 10.32
CA TYR A 264 0.13 7.68 9.94
C TYR A 264 0.21 7.53 8.41
N GLU A 265 -0.77 8.04 7.67
CA GLU A 265 -0.78 8.01 6.20
C GLU A 265 0.41 8.74 5.60
N ASP A 266 0.68 9.97 6.06
CA ASP A 266 1.84 10.76 5.61
C ASP A 266 3.16 10.04 5.90
N LYS A 267 3.26 9.41 7.06
CA LYS A 267 4.42 8.62 7.45
C LYS A 267 4.61 7.40 6.54
N MET A 268 3.54 6.65 6.23
CA MET A 268 3.62 5.51 5.31
C MET A 268 4.18 5.92 3.94
N TRP A 269 3.68 7.03 3.36
CA TRP A 269 4.19 7.51 2.08
C TRP A 269 5.64 8.01 2.15
N ALA A 270 6.07 8.58 3.27
CA ALA A 270 7.48 8.93 3.51
C ALA A 270 8.36 7.67 3.60
N THR A 271 7.89 6.64 4.32
CA THR A 271 8.56 5.34 4.42
C THR A 271 8.72 4.69 3.04
N VAL A 272 7.69 4.72 2.19
CA VAL A 272 7.77 4.21 0.81
C VAL A 272 8.92 4.84 0.04
N LYS A 273 9.08 6.17 0.11
CA LYS A 273 10.17 6.89 -0.59
C LYS A 273 11.55 6.46 -0.08
N THR A 274 11.74 6.44 1.24
CA THR A 274 13.01 6.04 1.85
C THR A 274 13.33 4.58 1.54
N ALA A 275 12.35 3.68 1.71
CA ALA A 275 12.52 2.26 1.44
C ALA A 275 12.82 1.99 -0.05
N THR A 276 12.20 2.75 -0.97
CA THR A 276 12.49 2.64 -2.40
C THR A 276 13.91 3.08 -2.71
N SER A 277 14.38 4.18 -2.12
CA SER A 277 15.75 4.68 -2.36
C SER A 277 16.85 3.74 -1.85
N GLU A 278 16.58 2.94 -0.81
CA GLU A 278 17.54 1.99 -0.24
C GLU A 278 17.44 0.57 -0.82
N ALA A 279 16.32 0.25 -1.51
CA ALA A 279 16.04 -1.12 -1.92
C ALA A 279 17.16 -1.74 -2.78
N ASP A 280 17.66 -1.00 -3.78
CA ASP A 280 18.72 -1.49 -4.67
C ASP A 280 20.04 -1.71 -3.93
N ASN A 281 20.38 -0.82 -2.99
CA ASN A 281 21.55 -0.98 -2.15
C ASN A 281 21.46 -2.22 -1.27
N CYS A 282 20.33 -2.40 -0.56
CA CYS A 282 20.11 -3.58 0.26
C CYS A 282 20.20 -4.87 -0.56
N ASN A 283 19.54 -4.90 -1.72
CA ASN A 283 19.49 -6.06 -2.58
C ASN A 283 20.83 -6.41 -3.24
N SER A 284 21.66 -5.40 -3.52
CA SER A 284 22.99 -5.58 -4.11
C SER A 284 24.12 -5.74 -3.09
N GLY A 285 23.83 -5.67 -1.80
CA GLY A 285 24.81 -5.76 -0.72
C GLY A 285 25.68 -4.51 -0.57
N ILE A 286 25.17 -3.35 -0.88
CA ILE A 286 25.83 -2.04 -0.82
C ILE A 286 25.26 -1.21 0.35
N GLN A 287 26.10 -0.42 1.01
CA GLN A 287 25.64 0.54 2.04
C GLN A 287 25.33 1.90 1.38
N PRO A 288 24.39 2.70 1.94
CA PRO A 288 23.59 2.41 3.13
C PRO A 288 22.43 1.43 2.85
N CYS A 289 22.16 0.57 3.84
CA CYS A 289 21.00 -0.31 3.88
C CYS A 289 20.50 -0.34 5.33
N THR A 290 19.61 0.55 5.68
CA THR A 290 19.10 0.71 7.05
C THR A 290 17.71 0.12 7.24
N MET A 291 16.95 -0.03 6.15
CA MET A 291 15.57 -0.51 6.16
C MET A 291 15.42 -1.98 5.77
N GLY A 292 16.50 -2.63 5.34
CA GLY A 292 16.50 -4.01 4.89
C GLY A 292 17.70 -4.81 5.35
N LYS A 293 17.99 -5.90 4.63
CA LYS A 293 19.14 -6.77 4.84
C LYS A 293 20.08 -6.68 3.65
N LEU A 294 21.39 -6.69 3.89
CA LEU A 294 22.38 -6.80 2.81
C LEU A 294 22.24 -8.18 2.14
N ALA A 295 21.92 -8.16 0.86
CA ALA A 295 21.81 -9.36 0.02
C ALA A 295 22.82 -9.32 -1.14
N LYS A 296 22.86 -10.36 -1.96
CA LYS A 296 23.73 -10.45 -3.16
C LYS A 296 22.88 -10.84 -4.37
N THR A 297 21.85 -10.06 -4.64
CA THR A 297 20.94 -10.30 -5.76
C THR A 297 21.36 -9.47 -6.97
N THR A 298 21.37 -10.04 -8.16
CA THR A 298 21.66 -9.30 -9.39
C THR A 298 20.48 -8.42 -9.78
N ILE A 299 20.68 -7.11 -9.88
CA ILE A 299 19.66 -6.19 -10.42
C ILE A 299 19.84 -6.10 -11.93
N VAL A 300 18.84 -6.55 -12.68
CA VAL A 300 18.82 -6.53 -14.14
C VAL A 300 18.27 -5.19 -14.61
N PRO A 301 19.03 -4.35 -15.30
CA PRO A 301 18.55 -3.01 -15.69
C PRO A 301 17.37 -3.11 -16.65
N VAL A 302 16.38 -2.24 -16.46
CA VAL A 302 15.30 -2.01 -17.44
C VAL A 302 15.88 -1.24 -18.60
N LYS A 303 15.73 -1.78 -19.82
CA LYS A 303 16.24 -1.15 -21.03
C LYS A 303 15.28 -0.05 -21.52
N PRO A 304 15.78 1.01 -22.17
CA PRO A 304 14.93 2.10 -22.65
C PRO A 304 13.76 1.63 -23.53
N GLU A 305 13.98 0.68 -24.44
CA GLU A 305 12.96 0.11 -25.32
C GLU A 305 11.87 -0.68 -24.58
N GLU A 306 12.17 -1.16 -23.38
CA GLU A 306 11.22 -1.90 -22.54
C GLU A 306 10.22 -0.95 -21.87
N THR A 307 10.57 0.33 -21.70
CA THR A 307 9.68 1.35 -21.16
C THR A 307 8.49 1.62 -22.09
N ASP A 308 8.70 1.68 -23.39
CA ASP A 308 7.61 1.85 -24.36
C ASP A 308 6.73 0.61 -24.41
N THR A 309 7.34 -0.58 -24.32
CA THR A 309 6.59 -1.84 -24.26
C THR A 309 5.75 -1.92 -22.98
N HIS A 310 6.30 -1.52 -21.83
CA HIS A 310 5.58 -1.44 -20.58
C HIS A 310 4.34 -0.53 -20.71
N LYS A 311 4.50 0.68 -21.24
CA LYS A 311 3.38 1.61 -21.46
C LYS A 311 2.29 1.00 -22.33
N LYS A 312 2.64 0.36 -23.45
CA LYS A 312 1.68 -0.34 -24.32
C LYS A 312 0.94 -1.48 -23.60
N LEU A 313 1.63 -2.23 -22.74
CA LEU A 313 1.02 -3.29 -21.94
C LEU A 313 0.04 -2.72 -20.90
N VAL A 314 0.39 -1.62 -20.25
CA VAL A 314 -0.49 -0.94 -19.29
C VAL A 314 -1.77 -0.45 -19.99
N GLU A 315 -1.65 0.25 -21.11
CA GLU A 315 -2.80 0.80 -21.83
C GLU A 315 -3.64 -0.30 -22.51
N GLY A 316 -3.00 -1.24 -23.19
CA GLY A 316 -3.65 -2.25 -24.03
C GLY A 316 -4.13 -3.50 -23.30
N ALA A 317 -3.42 -3.97 -22.27
CA ALA A 317 -3.76 -5.18 -21.55
C ALA A 317 -4.35 -4.89 -20.17
N VAL A 318 -3.62 -4.12 -19.35
CA VAL A 318 -4.00 -3.89 -17.95
C VAL A 318 -5.26 -3.04 -17.84
N LEU A 319 -5.26 -1.84 -18.44
CA LEU A 319 -6.35 -0.90 -18.34
C LEU A 319 -7.62 -1.42 -19.05
N ALA A 320 -7.45 -2.05 -20.21
CA ALA A 320 -8.56 -2.66 -20.94
C ALA A 320 -9.14 -3.89 -20.20
N GLY A 321 -8.28 -4.76 -19.66
CA GLY A 321 -8.71 -5.92 -18.88
C GLY A 321 -9.45 -5.51 -17.60
N TRP A 322 -8.93 -4.53 -16.89
CA TRP A 322 -9.57 -3.98 -15.71
C TRP A 322 -10.91 -3.33 -16.06
N ALA A 323 -10.98 -2.45 -17.06
CA ALA A 323 -12.20 -1.78 -17.47
C ALA A 323 -13.31 -2.77 -17.83
N LYS A 324 -12.96 -3.86 -18.55
CA LYS A 324 -13.89 -4.94 -18.89
C LYS A 324 -14.49 -5.61 -17.64
N ARG A 325 -13.68 -5.85 -16.59
CA ARG A 325 -14.18 -6.43 -15.32
C ARG A 325 -15.01 -5.43 -14.51
N CYS A 326 -14.62 -4.17 -14.54
CA CYS A 326 -15.25 -3.11 -13.77
C CYS A 326 -16.59 -2.65 -14.35
N GLY A 327 -16.74 -2.69 -15.66
CA GLY A 327 -17.93 -2.24 -16.38
C GLY A 327 -17.94 -0.73 -16.68
N ALA A 328 -18.86 -0.30 -17.52
CA ALA A 328 -18.89 1.04 -18.09
C ALA A 328 -19.01 2.17 -17.05
N GLU A 329 -19.88 2.01 -16.05
CA GLU A 329 -20.08 3.00 -14.98
C GLU A 329 -18.80 3.18 -14.16
N CYS A 330 -18.18 2.09 -13.74
CA CYS A 330 -16.95 2.09 -12.99
C CYS A 330 -15.77 2.67 -13.79
N ALA A 331 -15.64 2.32 -15.07
CA ALA A 331 -14.63 2.89 -15.97
C ALA A 331 -14.82 4.40 -16.16
N LYS A 332 -16.08 4.86 -16.24
CA LYS A 332 -16.38 6.30 -16.26
C LYS A 332 -15.95 6.99 -14.95
N GLU A 333 -16.30 6.43 -13.81
CA GLU A 333 -15.94 6.96 -12.49
C GLU A 333 -14.41 7.05 -12.33
N TRP A 334 -13.67 6.05 -12.83
CA TRP A 334 -12.22 6.06 -12.88
C TRP A 334 -11.68 7.17 -13.79
N ASN A 335 -12.25 7.35 -14.99
CA ASN A 335 -11.86 8.40 -15.92
C ASN A 335 -12.05 9.80 -15.35
N ASP A 336 -13.13 10.00 -14.56
CA ASP A 336 -13.45 11.28 -13.93
C ASP A 336 -12.55 11.58 -12.71
N THR A 337 -11.83 10.59 -12.18
CA THR A 337 -10.98 10.68 -10.98
C THR A 337 -9.51 10.37 -11.29
N VAL A 338 -9.09 9.11 -11.22
CA VAL A 338 -7.71 8.67 -11.46
C VAL A 338 -7.25 9.02 -12.86
N GLY A 339 -8.09 8.76 -13.86
CA GLY A 339 -7.79 9.07 -15.27
C GLY A 339 -7.49 10.55 -15.46
N LYS A 340 -8.32 11.43 -14.88
CA LYS A 340 -8.10 12.87 -14.90
C LYS A 340 -6.82 13.28 -14.16
N ALA A 341 -6.55 12.68 -12.99
CA ALA A 341 -5.35 12.99 -12.19
C ALA A 341 -4.05 12.59 -12.89
N LEU A 342 -4.07 11.50 -13.67
CA LEU A 342 -2.89 10.97 -14.37
C LEU A 342 -2.82 11.32 -15.85
N GLY A 343 -3.83 11.96 -16.41
CA GLY A 343 -3.91 12.25 -17.86
C GLY A 343 -4.12 10.99 -18.71
N LEU A 344 -4.79 9.96 -18.17
CA LEU A 344 -5.06 8.67 -18.81
C LEU A 344 -6.55 8.47 -19.03
N LYS A 345 -6.90 7.54 -19.93
CA LYS A 345 -8.31 7.19 -20.19
C LYS A 345 -8.47 5.68 -20.32
N ALA A 346 -9.26 5.10 -19.42
CA ALA A 346 -9.72 3.72 -19.55
C ALA A 346 -10.74 3.62 -20.69
N PRO A 347 -10.71 2.53 -21.49
CA PRO A 347 -11.75 2.29 -22.49
C PRO A 347 -13.10 2.05 -21.79
N THR A 348 -14.18 2.46 -22.44
CA THR A 348 -15.54 2.10 -22.01
C THR A 348 -15.86 0.76 -22.63
N PRO A 349 -16.07 -0.31 -21.81
CA PRO A 349 -16.39 -1.64 -22.32
C PRO A 349 -17.79 -1.74 -22.90
#